data_44407e5996a93f49a38ea593f0c8c46f
#
_entry.id   44407e5996a93f49a38ea593f0c8c46f
#
_cell.length_a   1.000
_cell.length_b   1.000
_cell.length_c   1.000
_cell.angle_alpha   90.00
_cell.angle_beta   90.00
_cell.angle_gamma   90.00
#
_symmetry.space_group_name_H-M   'P 1'
#
loop_
_entity.id
_entity.type
_entity.pdbx_description
1 polymer ?
#
loop_
_entity_poly.entity_id
_entity_poly.type
_entity_poly.pdbx_seq_one_letter_code
_entity_poly.pdbx_strand_id
1 'polypeptide(L)'
;MTTPLTDTVLVLGGTGTTGSRVVAGLRAAGVPARAAGRRIEPPFDWTNPGTWDAVLDGVGRMYLLLPDDVDLPAGFLERAAAAGVRRVVLHSDRAVDLMDVTRLQEAERAVRTSGLGWTVIRPDWFAQNFETFFRDAVLEGELVLPVGDARQGFVDAQDIADVAVSALTADDHVGEVLELTGPQALSFAEAADVVGAAAGRTVRFDGTPEAYRAAMGAAGLPPEVVEELVARFGKVAAAGDTTPTGTVERVLGRPARQLAQYAQEAAARGVWA
;
A
#
# COMPACT_ATOMS: atom_id res chain seq x y z
N MET A 1 0.92 -16.02 27.46
CA MET A 1 -0.24 -16.56 26.70
C MET A 1 -1.13 -15.37 26.40
N THR A 2 -1.16 -14.89 25.17
CA THR A 2 -2.04 -13.81 24.73
C THR A 2 -3.48 -14.32 24.67
N THR A 3 -4.41 -13.63 25.34
CA THR A 3 -5.85 -13.94 25.25
C THR A 3 -6.28 -13.87 23.79
N PRO A 4 -7.03 -14.85 23.26
CA PRO A 4 -7.52 -14.79 21.89
C PRO A 4 -8.32 -13.51 21.65
N LEU A 5 -8.07 -12.82 20.54
CA LEU A 5 -8.87 -11.68 20.11
C LEU A 5 -10.27 -12.19 19.74
N THR A 6 -11.28 -11.78 20.53
CA THR A 6 -12.69 -12.13 20.27
C THR A 6 -13.39 -11.10 19.40
N ASP A 7 -12.81 -9.90 19.28
CA ASP A 7 -13.40 -8.80 18.52
C ASP A 7 -13.16 -8.98 17.03
N THR A 8 -14.16 -8.61 16.24
CA THR A 8 -14.03 -8.56 14.78
C THR A 8 -13.07 -7.45 14.36
N VAL A 9 -12.17 -7.76 13.43
CA VAL A 9 -11.34 -6.76 12.75
C VAL A 9 -12.02 -6.36 11.44
N LEU A 10 -12.34 -5.08 11.29
CA LEU A 10 -12.83 -4.50 10.04
C LEU A 10 -11.64 -4.23 9.11
N VAL A 11 -11.74 -4.66 7.86
CA VAL A 11 -10.73 -4.39 6.83
C VAL A 11 -11.37 -3.57 5.70
N LEU A 12 -11.16 -2.25 5.74
CA LEU A 12 -11.57 -1.35 4.67
C LEU A 12 -10.66 -1.57 3.46
N GLY A 13 -11.24 -1.65 2.25
CA GLY A 13 -10.50 -2.07 1.08
C GLY A 13 -10.17 -3.58 1.05
N GLY A 14 -10.94 -4.40 1.77
CA GLY A 14 -10.70 -5.84 1.99
C GLY A 14 -10.70 -6.73 0.74
N THR A 15 -11.00 -6.20 -0.45
CA THR A 15 -10.91 -6.89 -1.76
C THR A 15 -9.72 -6.45 -2.61
N GLY A 16 -9.01 -5.40 -2.18
CA GLY A 16 -7.84 -4.87 -2.89
C GLY A 16 -6.57 -5.69 -2.63
N THR A 17 -5.48 -5.25 -3.26
CA THR A 17 -4.18 -5.92 -3.23
C THR A 17 -3.70 -6.23 -1.81
N THR A 18 -3.66 -5.24 -0.92
CA THR A 18 -3.20 -5.44 0.47
C THR A 18 -4.33 -5.94 1.36
N GLY A 19 -5.53 -5.34 1.27
CA GLY A 19 -6.64 -5.67 2.16
C GLY A 19 -7.09 -7.12 2.09
N SER A 20 -7.09 -7.75 0.90
CA SER A 20 -7.42 -9.17 0.76
C SER A 20 -6.41 -10.08 1.46
N ARG A 21 -5.13 -9.71 1.44
CA ARG A 21 -4.05 -10.41 2.17
C ARG A 21 -4.18 -10.22 3.68
N VAL A 22 -4.55 -9.02 4.14
CA VAL A 22 -4.85 -8.76 5.56
C VAL A 22 -6.01 -9.61 6.03
N VAL A 23 -7.11 -9.69 5.27
CA VAL A 23 -8.26 -10.57 5.59
C VAL A 23 -7.83 -12.04 5.68
N ALA A 24 -7.02 -12.50 4.71
CA ALA A 24 -6.52 -13.88 4.71
C ALA A 24 -5.60 -14.16 5.90
N GLY A 25 -4.67 -13.24 6.22
CA GLY A 25 -3.76 -13.37 7.35
C GLY A 25 -4.48 -13.38 8.70
N LEU A 26 -5.46 -12.50 8.91
CA LEU A 26 -6.29 -12.49 10.13
C LEU A 26 -7.04 -13.81 10.31
N ARG A 27 -7.67 -14.32 9.24
CA ARG A 27 -8.38 -15.60 9.27
C ARG A 27 -7.44 -16.77 9.55
N ALA A 28 -6.26 -16.79 8.96
CA ALA A 28 -5.24 -17.81 9.22
C ALA A 28 -4.75 -17.77 10.67
N ALA A 29 -4.74 -16.59 11.31
CA ALA A 29 -4.44 -16.41 12.73
C ALA A 29 -5.64 -16.72 13.66
N GLY A 30 -6.79 -17.16 13.13
CA GLY A 30 -8.00 -17.42 13.90
C GLY A 30 -8.72 -16.16 14.40
N VAL A 31 -8.44 -15.00 13.82
CA VAL A 31 -9.05 -13.71 14.19
C VAL A 31 -10.24 -13.44 13.27
N PRO A 32 -11.44 -13.14 13.82
CA PRO A 32 -12.60 -12.77 13.00
C PRO A 32 -12.31 -11.52 12.17
N ALA A 33 -12.44 -11.61 10.85
CA ALA A 33 -12.18 -10.53 9.91
C ALA A 33 -13.39 -10.25 9.01
N ARG A 34 -13.83 -8.98 9.03
CA ARG A 34 -14.89 -8.46 8.16
C ARG A 34 -14.26 -7.61 7.06
N ALA A 35 -14.28 -8.09 5.82
CA ALA A 35 -13.95 -7.27 4.67
C ALA A 35 -15.09 -6.27 4.42
N ALA A 36 -14.75 -5.03 4.04
CA ALA A 36 -15.74 -4.03 3.68
C ALA A 36 -15.46 -3.41 2.31
N GLY A 37 -16.50 -3.06 1.60
CA GLY A 37 -16.45 -2.47 0.28
C GLY A 37 -17.84 -2.31 -0.32
N ARG A 38 -17.97 -1.56 -1.41
CA ARG A 38 -19.26 -1.23 -2.05
C ARG A 38 -20.08 -2.43 -2.52
N ARG A 39 -19.42 -3.57 -2.77
CA ARG A 39 -20.03 -4.82 -3.31
C ARG A 39 -19.99 -5.97 -2.31
N ILE A 40 -19.76 -5.69 -1.03
CA ILE A 40 -19.75 -6.67 0.07
C ILE A 40 -20.97 -6.40 0.95
N GLU A 41 -21.56 -7.42 1.52
CA GLU A 41 -22.69 -7.29 2.44
C GLU A 41 -22.20 -7.39 3.89
N PRO A 42 -22.51 -6.42 4.79
CA PRO A 42 -23.17 -5.15 4.48
C PRO A 42 -22.29 -4.21 3.65
N PRO A 43 -22.88 -3.40 2.75
CA PRO A 43 -22.11 -2.51 1.88
C PRO A 43 -21.47 -1.37 2.68
N PHE A 44 -20.27 -0.96 2.24
CA PHE A 44 -19.57 0.18 2.77
C PHE A 44 -19.21 1.16 1.65
N ASP A 45 -19.60 2.41 1.81
CA ASP A 45 -19.25 3.50 0.90
C ASP A 45 -18.75 4.71 1.71
N TRP A 46 -17.55 5.16 1.41
CA TRP A 46 -16.94 6.33 2.05
C TRP A 46 -17.79 7.59 1.93
N THR A 47 -18.49 7.75 0.79
CA THR A 47 -19.33 8.93 0.49
C THR A 47 -20.74 8.85 1.06
N ASN A 48 -21.12 7.69 1.63
CA ASN A 48 -22.45 7.47 2.21
C ASN A 48 -22.38 7.09 3.70
N PRO A 49 -22.46 8.06 4.63
CA PRO A 49 -22.42 7.79 6.07
C PRO A 49 -23.49 6.82 6.58
N GLY A 50 -24.59 6.64 5.82
CA GLY A 50 -25.65 5.68 6.17
C GLY A 50 -25.21 4.22 6.11
N THR A 51 -24.07 3.92 5.47
CA THR A 51 -23.52 2.56 5.36
C THR A 51 -22.51 2.20 6.45
N TRP A 52 -22.09 3.16 7.28
CA TRP A 52 -20.97 2.95 8.19
C TRP A 52 -21.31 2.12 9.42
N ASP A 53 -22.50 2.34 10.02
CA ASP A 53 -22.87 1.68 11.29
C ASP A 53 -22.92 0.16 11.13
N ALA A 54 -23.50 -0.31 10.03
CA ALA A 54 -23.65 -1.74 9.78
C ALA A 54 -22.29 -2.47 9.69
N VAL A 55 -21.26 -1.83 9.14
CA VAL A 55 -19.93 -2.43 9.06
C VAL A 55 -19.12 -2.26 10.34
N LEU A 56 -19.42 -1.24 11.17
CA LEU A 56 -18.76 -0.97 12.45
C LEU A 56 -19.33 -1.79 13.61
N ASP A 57 -20.51 -2.39 13.48
CA ASP A 57 -21.15 -3.17 14.54
C ASP A 57 -20.29 -4.36 14.98
N GLY A 58 -19.98 -4.45 16.27
CA GLY A 58 -19.15 -5.51 16.87
C GLY A 58 -17.66 -5.46 16.48
N VAL A 59 -17.19 -4.34 15.93
CA VAL A 59 -15.79 -4.15 15.53
C VAL A 59 -14.98 -3.59 16.69
N GLY A 60 -13.88 -4.24 17.05
CA GLY A 60 -12.95 -3.73 18.04
C GLY A 60 -11.68 -3.10 17.45
N ARG A 61 -11.30 -3.49 16.24
CA ARG A 61 -10.08 -3.03 15.54
C ARG A 61 -10.35 -2.83 14.06
N MET A 62 -9.60 -1.94 13.43
CA MET A 62 -9.84 -1.57 12.03
C MET A 62 -8.53 -1.40 11.26
N TYR A 63 -8.44 -2.01 10.08
CA TYR A 63 -7.48 -1.65 9.04
C TYR A 63 -8.13 -0.59 8.16
N LEU A 64 -7.55 0.60 8.18
CA LEU A 64 -8.04 1.79 7.47
C LEU A 64 -7.21 2.01 6.21
N LEU A 65 -7.82 1.81 5.04
CA LEU A 65 -7.25 2.12 3.74
C LEU A 65 -8.21 3.04 2.99
N LEU A 66 -7.69 4.19 2.57
CA LEU A 66 -8.43 5.18 1.77
C LEU A 66 -8.14 4.96 0.28
N PRO A 67 -9.15 4.94 -0.59
CA PRO A 67 -8.95 5.06 -2.04
C PRO A 67 -8.23 6.36 -2.40
N ASP A 68 -7.61 6.42 -3.59
CA ASP A 68 -6.80 7.57 -4.01
C ASP A 68 -7.61 8.85 -4.20
N ASP A 69 -8.89 8.73 -4.47
CA ASP A 69 -9.85 9.81 -4.72
C ASP A 69 -10.74 10.15 -3.52
N VAL A 70 -10.43 9.60 -2.32
CA VAL A 70 -11.26 9.78 -1.12
C VAL A 70 -10.44 10.33 0.05
N ASP A 71 -10.87 11.46 0.58
CA ASP A 71 -10.42 11.97 1.87
C ASP A 71 -11.06 11.20 3.02
N LEU A 72 -10.42 11.16 4.19
CA LEU A 72 -11.03 10.59 5.37
C LEU A 72 -12.23 11.47 5.80
N PRO A 73 -13.48 10.95 5.75
CA PRO A 73 -14.62 11.79 6.05
C PRO A 73 -14.63 12.23 7.51
N ALA A 74 -14.98 13.50 7.74
CA ALA A 74 -15.16 14.03 9.09
C ALA A 74 -16.21 13.21 9.87
N GLY A 75 -15.93 12.94 11.15
CA GLY A 75 -16.81 12.16 12.01
C GLY A 75 -16.72 10.65 11.86
N PHE A 76 -15.97 10.11 10.89
CA PHE A 76 -15.86 8.65 10.72
C PHE A 76 -15.14 7.97 11.89
N LEU A 77 -14.02 8.53 12.35
CA LEU A 77 -13.26 7.97 13.48
C LEU A 77 -14.02 8.10 14.81
N GLU A 78 -14.70 9.21 15.02
CA GLU A 78 -15.58 9.40 16.19
C GLU A 78 -16.72 8.38 16.20
N ARG A 79 -17.33 8.13 15.04
CA ARG A 79 -18.38 7.13 14.89
C ARG A 79 -17.85 5.72 15.11
N ALA A 80 -16.66 5.41 14.59
CA ALA A 80 -15.99 4.15 14.85
C ALA A 80 -15.67 3.95 16.34
N ALA A 81 -15.17 4.98 17.03
CA ALA A 81 -14.94 4.95 18.48
C ALA A 81 -16.24 4.72 19.26
N ALA A 82 -17.32 5.41 18.90
CA ALA A 82 -18.63 5.25 19.52
C ALA A 82 -19.23 3.84 19.30
N ALA A 83 -18.91 3.18 18.17
CA ALA A 83 -19.29 1.81 17.87
C ALA A 83 -18.44 0.77 18.62
N GLY A 84 -17.36 1.16 19.32
CA GLY A 84 -16.51 0.26 20.10
C GLY A 84 -15.15 -0.04 19.49
N VAL A 85 -14.79 0.57 18.35
CA VAL A 85 -13.44 0.46 17.81
C VAL A 85 -12.46 1.12 18.78
N ARG A 86 -11.41 0.38 19.13
CA ARG A 86 -10.34 0.82 20.06
C ARG A 86 -9.01 1.01 19.40
N ARG A 87 -8.84 0.40 18.21
CA ARG A 87 -7.57 0.43 17.46
C ARG A 87 -7.79 0.64 15.97
N VAL A 88 -6.91 1.42 15.38
CA VAL A 88 -6.84 1.63 13.94
C VAL A 88 -5.40 1.42 13.44
N VAL A 89 -5.24 0.66 12.36
CA VAL A 89 -4.00 0.56 11.59
C VAL A 89 -4.26 1.26 10.26
N LEU A 90 -3.67 2.44 10.09
CA LEU A 90 -3.80 3.23 8.86
C LEU A 90 -2.76 2.79 7.83
N HIS A 91 -3.22 2.48 6.63
CA HIS A 91 -2.37 2.33 5.46
C HIS A 91 -2.14 3.70 4.82
N SER A 92 -0.93 4.20 4.95
CA SER A 92 -0.45 5.46 4.38
C SER A 92 0.56 5.18 3.25
N ASP A 93 1.51 6.08 3.02
CA ASP A 93 2.54 5.98 1.99
C ASP A 93 3.87 6.52 2.55
N ARG A 94 5.00 5.90 2.20
CA ARG A 94 6.31 6.35 2.65
C ARG A 94 6.68 7.70 2.05
N ALA A 95 6.24 7.95 0.83
CA ALA A 95 6.45 9.22 0.15
C ALA A 95 5.39 10.29 0.49
N VAL A 96 4.55 10.08 1.52
CA VAL A 96 3.42 10.96 1.87
C VAL A 96 3.85 12.43 2.05
N ASP A 97 4.98 12.65 2.71
CA ASP A 97 5.52 14.01 2.94
C ASP A 97 6.30 14.51 1.71
N LEU A 98 7.07 13.65 1.04
CA LEU A 98 7.84 13.98 -0.17
C LEU A 98 6.92 14.39 -1.33
N MET A 99 5.83 13.67 -1.51
CA MET A 99 4.87 13.86 -2.61
C MET A 99 3.76 14.85 -2.27
N ASP A 100 3.77 15.46 -1.06
CA ASP A 100 2.71 16.35 -0.56
C ASP A 100 1.31 15.73 -0.70
N VAL A 101 1.17 14.45 -0.31
CA VAL A 101 -0.12 13.75 -0.38
C VAL A 101 -1.01 14.21 0.77
N THR A 102 -1.58 15.42 0.64
CA THR A 102 -2.36 16.13 1.68
C THR A 102 -3.44 15.23 2.28
N ARG A 103 -4.14 14.46 1.45
CA ARG A 103 -5.18 13.51 1.88
C ARG A 103 -4.67 12.52 2.93
N LEU A 104 -3.50 11.92 2.71
CA LEU A 104 -2.92 10.95 3.63
C LEU A 104 -2.29 11.66 4.85
N GLN A 105 -1.69 12.83 4.68
CA GLN A 105 -1.18 13.64 5.81
C GLN A 105 -2.30 14.01 6.77
N GLU A 106 -3.47 14.39 6.25
CA GLU A 106 -4.65 14.69 7.06
C GLU A 106 -5.23 13.45 7.72
N ALA A 107 -5.28 12.31 7.02
CA ALA A 107 -5.71 11.04 7.59
C ALA A 107 -4.78 10.59 8.74
N GLU A 108 -3.45 10.68 8.57
CA GLU A 108 -2.50 10.39 9.63
C GLU A 108 -2.71 11.30 10.86
N ARG A 109 -2.91 12.61 10.63
CA ARG A 109 -3.18 13.56 11.71
C ARG A 109 -4.47 13.20 12.44
N ALA A 110 -5.55 12.95 11.71
CA ALA A 110 -6.84 12.58 12.28
C ALA A 110 -6.75 11.28 13.12
N VAL A 111 -6.08 10.26 12.61
CA VAL A 111 -5.87 8.99 13.32
C VAL A 111 -5.06 9.19 14.60
N ARG A 112 -3.97 9.97 14.56
CA ARG A 112 -3.12 10.25 15.73
C ARG A 112 -3.84 11.04 16.81
N THR A 113 -4.83 11.87 16.46
CA THR A 113 -5.59 12.72 17.40
C THR A 113 -6.96 12.15 17.78
N SER A 114 -7.34 10.98 17.23
CA SER A 114 -8.67 10.37 17.42
C SER A 114 -8.94 9.86 18.83
N GLY A 115 -7.93 9.70 19.68
CA GLY A 115 -8.03 9.02 20.97
C GLY A 115 -8.03 7.49 20.89
N LEU A 116 -8.02 6.90 19.69
CA LEU A 116 -7.87 5.47 19.47
C LEU A 116 -6.39 5.05 19.60
N GLY A 117 -6.14 3.79 19.96
CA GLY A 117 -4.82 3.20 19.73
C GLY A 117 -4.54 3.14 18.23
N TRP A 118 -3.42 3.70 17.79
CA TRP A 118 -3.14 3.80 16.36
C TRP A 118 -1.77 3.24 15.98
N THR A 119 -1.67 2.76 14.76
CA THR A 119 -0.42 2.47 14.05
C THR A 119 -0.56 2.98 12.63
N VAL A 120 0.47 3.63 12.11
CA VAL A 120 0.54 4.06 10.71
C VAL A 120 1.54 3.18 9.98
N ILE A 121 1.14 2.56 8.88
CA ILE A 121 2.01 1.81 8.00
C ILE A 121 2.29 2.66 6.77
N ARG A 122 3.57 2.94 6.51
CA ARG A 122 4.06 3.70 5.36
C ARG A 122 4.89 2.79 4.45
N PRO A 123 4.27 2.03 3.55
CA PRO A 123 5.01 1.22 2.57
C PRO A 123 5.67 2.08 1.51
N ASP A 124 6.82 1.63 1.02
CA ASP A 124 7.48 2.13 -0.19
C ASP A 124 6.80 1.51 -1.44
N TRP A 125 7.39 1.64 -2.62
CA TRP A 125 6.86 1.09 -3.87
C TRP A 125 6.49 -0.37 -3.74
N PHE A 126 5.25 -0.71 -4.17
CA PHE A 126 4.79 -2.10 -4.13
C PHE A 126 5.43 -2.92 -5.24
N ALA A 127 5.95 -4.09 -4.92
CA ALA A 127 6.32 -5.07 -5.93
C ALA A 127 5.14 -5.38 -6.88
N GLN A 128 3.91 -5.40 -6.36
CA GLN A 128 2.68 -5.64 -7.10
C GLN A 128 2.34 -4.58 -8.15
N ASN A 129 3.03 -3.43 -8.16
CA ASN A 129 2.88 -2.46 -9.24
C ASN A 129 3.26 -3.06 -10.61
N PHE A 130 4.15 -4.06 -10.63
CA PHE A 130 4.52 -4.78 -11.85
C PHE A 130 3.45 -5.77 -12.35
N GLU A 131 2.45 -6.11 -11.55
CA GLU A 131 1.29 -6.90 -11.98
C GLU A 131 0.02 -6.04 -12.19
N THR A 132 0.08 -4.75 -11.87
CA THR A 132 -1.02 -3.79 -12.00
C THR A 132 -0.61 -2.60 -12.87
N PHE A 133 -0.11 -1.54 -12.25
CA PHE A 133 0.19 -0.26 -12.88
C PHE A 133 1.24 -0.36 -14.00
N PHE A 134 2.28 -1.18 -13.82
CA PHE A 134 3.34 -1.38 -14.82
C PHE A 134 3.17 -2.66 -15.64
N ARG A 135 2.03 -3.37 -15.50
CA ARG A 135 1.84 -4.65 -16.18
C ARG A 135 2.00 -4.56 -17.71
N ASP A 136 1.34 -3.59 -18.31
CA ASP A 136 1.38 -3.41 -19.76
C ASP A 136 2.79 -3.02 -20.22
N ALA A 137 3.50 -2.18 -19.48
CA ALA A 137 4.90 -1.85 -19.73
C ALA A 137 5.81 -3.10 -19.70
N VAL A 138 5.57 -4.03 -18.78
CA VAL A 138 6.29 -5.33 -18.77
C VAL A 138 5.95 -6.15 -20.02
N LEU A 139 4.69 -6.20 -20.44
CA LEU A 139 4.26 -6.93 -21.63
C LEU A 139 4.81 -6.32 -22.93
N GLU A 140 4.91 -5.02 -23.01
CA GLU A 140 5.43 -4.27 -24.15
C GLU A 140 6.96 -4.22 -24.18
N GLY A 141 7.62 -4.53 -23.05
CA GLY A 141 9.07 -4.56 -22.94
C GLY A 141 9.71 -3.19 -22.74
N GLU A 142 8.94 -2.17 -22.31
CA GLU A 142 9.45 -0.83 -22.06
C GLU A 142 8.69 -0.18 -20.88
N LEU A 143 9.45 0.23 -19.86
CA LEU A 143 8.95 0.96 -18.69
C LEU A 143 9.50 2.38 -18.71
N VAL A 144 8.62 3.36 -18.77
CA VAL A 144 8.96 4.78 -18.78
C VAL A 144 8.40 5.45 -17.54
N LEU A 145 9.28 5.98 -16.66
CA LEU A 145 8.89 6.68 -15.44
C LEU A 145 9.96 7.70 -15.05
N PRO A 146 9.66 9.00 -14.89
CA PRO A 146 10.67 10.06 -14.76
C PRO A 146 11.24 10.16 -13.33
N VAL A 147 11.83 9.08 -12.84
CA VAL A 147 12.45 8.96 -11.51
C VAL A 147 13.98 8.85 -11.57
N GLY A 148 14.58 8.96 -12.79
CA GLY A 148 16.02 8.82 -12.97
C GLY A 148 16.53 7.44 -12.51
N ASP A 149 17.72 7.44 -11.90
CA ASP A 149 18.38 6.23 -11.39
C ASP A 149 18.17 6.03 -9.88
N ALA A 150 17.27 6.80 -9.24
CA ALA A 150 17.02 6.72 -7.81
C ALA A 150 16.57 5.31 -7.40
N ARG A 151 17.25 4.73 -6.40
CA ARG A 151 16.98 3.37 -5.91
C ARG A 151 15.85 3.40 -4.90
N GLN A 152 14.88 2.51 -5.06
CA GLN A 152 13.66 2.44 -4.27
C GLN A 152 13.54 1.09 -3.54
N GLY A 153 12.85 1.08 -2.40
CA GLY A 153 12.68 -0.10 -1.57
C GLY A 153 11.41 -0.88 -1.92
N PHE A 154 11.39 -1.58 -3.07
CA PHE A 154 10.20 -2.34 -3.50
C PHE A 154 9.78 -3.36 -2.46
N VAL A 155 8.60 -3.17 -1.86
CA VAL A 155 8.05 -4.02 -0.80
C VAL A 155 6.93 -4.92 -1.33
N ASP A 156 6.93 -6.19 -0.92
CA ASP A 156 5.85 -7.12 -1.27
C ASP A 156 4.59 -6.82 -0.45
N ALA A 157 3.43 -6.76 -1.09
CA ALA A 157 2.14 -6.55 -0.44
C ALA A 157 1.82 -7.64 0.61
N GLN A 158 2.42 -8.84 0.52
CA GLN A 158 2.30 -9.84 1.57
C GLN A 158 3.01 -9.40 2.85
N ASP A 159 4.21 -8.82 2.76
CA ASP A 159 4.92 -8.28 3.91
C ASP A 159 4.16 -7.11 4.55
N ILE A 160 3.58 -6.24 3.72
CA ILE A 160 2.73 -5.14 4.20
C ILE A 160 1.53 -5.70 4.99
N ALA A 161 0.88 -6.72 4.44
CA ALA A 161 -0.28 -7.36 5.07
C ALA A 161 0.10 -8.07 6.36
N ASP A 162 1.22 -8.80 6.38
CA ASP A 162 1.69 -9.51 7.58
C ASP A 162 2.02 -8.52 8.71
N VAL A 163 2.67 -7.38 8.39
CA VAL A 163 2.91 -6.29 9.35
C VAL A 163 1.60 -5.68 9.84
N ALA A 164 0.64 -5.45 8.94
CA ALA A 164 -0.69 -4.96 9.32
C ALA A 164 -1.41 -5.93 10.27
N VAL A 165 -1.36 -7.24 9.99
CA VAL A 165 -1.92 -8.28 10.86
C VAL A 165 -1.24 -8.28 12.23
N SER A 166 0.09 -8.18 12.28
CA SER A 166 0.83 -8.05 13.54
C SER A 166 0.36 -6.83 14.34
N ALA A 167 0.30 -5.65 13.71
CA ALA A 167 -0.15 -4.41 14.36
C ALA A 167 -1.64 -4.43 14.78
N LEU A 168 -2.48 -5.22 14.09
CA LEU A 168 -3.88 -5.42 14.45
C LEU A 168 -4.06 -6.44 15.58
N THR A 169 -3.15 -7.38 15.75
CA THR A 169 -3.32 -8.50 16.69
C THR A 169 -2.49 -8.37 17.95
N ALA A 170 -1.42 -7.60 17.94
CA ALA A 170 -0.56 -7.29 19.09
C ALA A 170 -0.65 -5.81 19.50
N ASP A 171 -0.19 -5.49 20.70
CA ASP A 171 -0.20 -4.12 21.22
C ASP A 171 1.17 -3.41 21.09
N ASP A 172 2.17 -4.11 20.60
CA ASP A 172 3.58 -3.68 20.58
C ASP A 172 3.86 -2.47 19.69
N HIS A 173 2.94 -2.18 18.73
CA HIS A 173 3.13 -1.13 17.72
C HIS A 173 2.17 0.05 17.86
N VAL A 174 1.51 0.18 19.01
CA VAL A 174 0.62 1.31 19.27
C VAL A 174 1.42 2.61 19.40
N GLY A 175 1.02 3.63 18.64
CA GLY A 175 1.70 4.92 18.59
C GLY A 175 2.92 4.95 17.66
N GLU A 176 3.12 3.90 16.84
CA GLU A 176 4.25 3.82 15.91
C GLU A 176 3.87 4.16 14.47
N VAL A 177 4.85 4.71 13.75
CA VAL A 177 4.88 4.79 12.30
C VAL A 177 5.85 3.73 11.80
N LEU A 178 5.35 2.78 11.02
CA LEU A 178 6.11 1.66 10.47
C LEU A 178 6.39 1.91 8.98
N GLU A 179 7.59 2.40 8.67
CA GLU A 179 8.04 2.52 7.29
C GLU A 179 8.49 1.16 6.77
N LEU A 180 7.90 0.70 5.68
CA LEU A 180 8.14 -0.62 5.12
C LEU A 180 8.84 -0.54 3.77
N THR A 181 9.96 -1.23 3.67
CA THR A 181 10.69 -1.41 2.41
C THR A 181 10.95 -2.90 2.17
N GLY A 182 11.28 -3.25 0.93
CA GLY A 182 11.96 -4.51 0.66
C GLY A 182 13.35 -4.55 1.30
N PRO A 183 14.04 -5.70 1.20
CA PRO A 183 15.35 -5.89 1.84
C PRO A 183 16.48 -5.16 1.12
N GLN A 184 16.24 -4.67 -0.11
CA GLN A 184 17.21 -4.01 -0.96
C GLN A 184 16.61 -2.76 -1.61
N ALA A 185 17.43 -1.74 -1.82
CA ALA A 185 17.10 -0.63 -2.69
C ALA A 185 17.55 -0.96 -4.12
N LEU A 186 16.63 -0.91 -5.08
CA LEU A 186 16.86 -1.17 -6.50
C LEU A 186 16.43 0.05 -7.32
N SER A 187 17.19 0.37 -8.37
CA SER A 187 16.70 1.30 -9.38
C SER A 187 15.53 0.67 -10.15
N PHE A 188 14.74 1.48 -10.83
CA PHE A 188 13.68 0.96 -11.69
C PHE A 188 14.23 0.15 -12.86
N ALA A 189 15.44 0.45 -13.35
CA ALA A 189 16.14 -0.36 -14.33
C ALA A 189 16.45 -1.75 -13.78
N GLU A 190 17.07 -1.85 -12.60
CA GLU A 190 17.35 -3.14 -11.95
C GLU A 190 16.06 -3.93 -11.63
N ALA A 191 15.00 -3.23 -11.20
CA ALA A 191 13.70 -3.86 -10.95
C ALA A 191 13.07 -4.39 -12.25
N ALA A 192 13.16 -3.63 -13.35
CA ALA A 192 12.69 -4.05 -14.67
C ALA A 192 13.48 -5.28 -15.19
N ASP A 193 14.78 -5.33 -14.95
CA ASP A 193 15.61 -6.52 -15.29
C ASP A 193 15.16 -7.75 -14.50
N VAL A 194 14.94 -7.62 -13.20
CA VAL A 194 14.47 -8.72 -12.33
C VAL A 194 13.11 -9.24 -12.78
N VAL A 195 12.15 -8.34 -13.02
CA VAL A 195 10.80 -8.70 -13.46
C VAL A 195 10.81 -9.26 -14.88
N GLY A 196 11.56 -8.64 -15.79
CA GLY A 196 11.71 -9.09 -17.17
C GLY A 196 12.29 -10.50 -17.26
N ALA A 197 13.34 -10.80 -16.47
CA ALA A 197 13.93 -12.14 -16.40
C ALA A 197 12.89 -13.19 -15.96
N ALA A 198 12.06 -12.88 -14.94
CA ALA A 198 10.99 -13.77 -14.48
C ALA A 198 9.87 -13.93 -15.52
N ALA A 199 9.54 -12.86 -16.25
CA ALA A 199 8.55 -12.85 -17.32
C ALA A 199 9.05 -13.47 -18.65
N GLY A 200 10.33 -13.87 -18.71
CA GLY A 200 10.94 -14.43 -19.92
C GLY A 200 11.12 -13.42 -21.06
N ARG A 201 11.28 -12.14 -20.75
CA ARG A 201 11.42 -11.05 -21.72
C ARG A 201 12.37 -9.95 -21.23
N THR A 202 12.85 -9.12 -22.14
CA THR A 202 13.60 -7.91 -21.80
C THR A 202 12.62 -6.77 -21.57
N VAL A 203 12.77 -6.05 -20.44
CA VAL A 203 12.02 -4.82 -20.15
C VAL A 203 13.04 -3.69 -20.01
N ARG A 204 13.08 -2.78 -20.98
CA ARG A 204 13.94 -1.60 -20.91
C ARG A 204 13.32 -0.55 -20.01
N PHE A 205 14.16 0.20 -19.33
CA PHE A 205 13.73 1.33 -18.52
C PHE A 205 14.25 2.64 -19.10
N ASP A 206 13.40 3.65 -19.19
CA ASP A 206 13.78 5.03 -19.46
C ASP A 206 13.28 5.92 -18.33
N GLY A 207 14.22 6.47 -17.55
CA GLY A 207 13.97 7.31 -16.38
C GLY A 207 13.88 8.80 -16.69
N THR A 208 13.89 9.20 -17.98
CA THR A 208 13.97 10.61 -18.36
C THR A 208 12.60 11.29 -18.43
N PRO A 209 12.51 12.58 -18.03
CA PRO A 209 11.29 13.37 -18.22
C PRO A 209 10.86 13.48 -19.67
N GLU A 210 11.82 13.51 -20.61
CA GLU A 210 11.59 13.64 -22.05
C GLU A 210 10.85 12.41 -22.60
N ALA A 211 11.34 11.20 -22.26
CA ALA A 211 10.69 9.95 -22.66
C ALA A 211 9.27 9.85 -22.06
N TYR A 212 9.11 10.24 -20.78
CA TYR A 212 7.80 10.21 -20.12
C TYR A 212 6.79 11.16 -20.80
N ARG A 213 7.21 12.40 -21.14
CA ARG A 213 6.36 13.34 -21.90
C ARG A 213 5.93 12.76 -23.24
N ALA A 214 6.88 12.15 -23.97
CA ALA A 214 6.59 11.53 -25.25
C ALA A 214 5.59 10.37 -25.12
N ALA A 215 5.82 9.46 -24.17
CA ALA A 215 4.95 8.30 -23.92
C ALA A 215 3.53 8.71 -23.49
N MET A 216 3.41 9.62 -22.51
CA MET A 216 2.12 10.06 -21.99
C MET A 216 1.36 10.94 -23.01
N GLY A 217 2.08 11.75 -23.79
CA GLY A 217 1.49 12.51 -24.91
C GLY A 217 0.96 11.57 -26.00
N ALA A 218 1.68 10.52 -26.35
CA ALA A 218 1.21 9.50 -27.29
C ALA A 218 -0.02 8.73 -26.75
N ALA A 219 -0.11 8.55 -25.43
CA ALA A 219 -1.28 7.96 -24.77
C ALA A 219 -2.48 8.94 -24.66
N GLY A 220 -2.31 10.19 -25.10
CA GLY A 220 -3.38 11.20 -25.16
C GLY A 220 -3.65 11.94 -23.84
N LEU A 221 -2.72 11.91 -22.89
CA LEU A 221 -2.85 12.69 -21.66
C LEU A 221 -2.71 14.20 -21.96
N PRO A 222 -3.50 15.07 -21.30
CA PRO A 222 -3.34 16.51 -21.41
C PRO A 222 -1.94 16.97 -20.96
N PRO A 223 -1.30 17.91 -21.68
CA PRO A 223 0.07 18.36 -21.37
C PRO A 223 0.25 18.82 -19.91
N GLU A 224 -0.73 19.55 -19.37
CA GLU A 224 -0.71 20.02 -17.99
C GLU A 224 -0.68 18.87 -16.96
N VAL A 225 -1.39 17.77 -17.21
CA VAL A 225 -1.38 16.56 -16.37
C VAL A 225 -0.01 15.88 -16.46
N VAL A 226 0.56 15.82 -17.67
CA VAL A 226 1.89 15.23 -17.89
C VAL A 226 2.96 16.02 -17.12
N GLU A 227 2.94 17.33 -17.16
CA GLU A 227 3.91 18.18 -16.44
C GLU A 227 3.74 18.04 -14.91
N GLU A 228 2.52 17.94 -14.40
CA GLU A 228 2.27 17.67 -12.98
C GLU A 228 2.88 16.32 -12.56
N LEU A 229 2.68 15.27 -13.36
CA LEU A 229 3.25 13.94 -13.08
C LEU A 229 4.79 13.95 -13.16
N VAL A 230 5.36 14.63 -14.17
CA VAL A 230 6.83 14.81 -14.27
C VAL A 230 7.38 15.52 -13.03
N ALA A 231 6.74 16.60 -12.60
CA ALA A 231 7.15 17.33 -11.40
C ALA A 231 7.03 16.46 -10.14
N ARG A 232 5.95 15.68 -10.02
CA ARG A 232 5.70 14.78 -8.90
C ARG A 232 6.76 13.68 -8.81
N PHE A 233 6.99 12.95 -9.90
CA PHE A 233 7.99 11.88 -9.93
C PHE A 233 9.43 12.42 -9.85
N GLY A 234 9.67 13.62 -10.37
CA GLY A 234 10.96 14.31 -10.22
C GLY A 234 11.37 14.54 -8.76
N LYS A 235 10.42 14.63 -7.83
CA LYS A 235 10.71 14.68 -6.39
C LYS A 235 11.38 13.39 -5.90
N VAL A 236 11.01 12.22 -6.45
CA VAL A 236 11.64 10.93 -6.12
C VAL A 236 13.09 10.92 -6.61
N ALA A 237 13.31 11.33 -7.86
CA ALA A 237 14.66 11.47 -8.42
C ALA A 237 15.54 12.42 -7.57
N ALA A 238 14.99 13.54 -7.15
CA ALA A 238 15.70 14.55 -6.35
C ALA A 238 15.98 14.08 -4.91
N ALA A 239 15.11 13.24 -4.33
CA ALA A 239 15.32 12.68 -3.00
C ALA A 239 16.42 11.61 -2.97
N GLY A 240 16.73 11.01 -4.12
CA GLY A 240 17.78 10.00 -4.26
C GLY A 240 17.39 8.63 -3.73
N ASP A 241 18.38 7.88 -3.26
CA ASP A 241 18.22 6.48 -2.91
C ASP A 241 17.47 6.28 -1.59
N THR A 242 16.52 5.36 -1.59
CA THR A 242 15.88 4.84 -0.38
C THR A 242 16.87 3.98 0.42
N THR A 243 16.93 4.19 1.73
CA THR A 243 17.61 3.27 2.64
C THR A 243 16.60 2.22 3.14
N PRO A 244 16.88 0.91 3.00
CA PRO A 244 16.04 -0.14 3.56
C PRO A 244 15.88 0.01 5.08
N THR A 245 14.64 -0.09 5.57
CA THR A 245 14.33 0.24 6.98
C THR A 245 14.52 -0.93 7.95
N GLY A 246 14.55 -2.18 7.46
CA GLY A 246 14.57 -3.38 8.31
C GLY A 246 13.29 -3.60 9.14
N THR A 247 12.26 -2.77 8.96
CA THR A 247 11.06 -2.83 9.79
C THR A 247 10.29 -4.14 9.63
N VAL A 248 10.22 -4.70 8.42
CA VAL A 248 9.58 -6.01 8.18
C VAL A 248 10.23 -7.08 9.04
N GLU A 249 11.57 -7.15 9.04
CA GLU A 249 12.30 -8.13 9.85
C GLU A 249 12.13 -7.89 11.35
N ARG A 250 12.17 -6.64 11.78
CA ARG A 250 11.95 -6.27 13.19
C ARG A 250 10.57 -6.69 13.69
N VAL A 251 9.53 -6.51 12.88
CA VAL A 251 8.13 -6.79 13.26
C VAL A 251 7.79 -8.27 13.13
N LEU A 252 8.26 -8.94 12.07
CA LEU A 252 7.84 -10.30 11.72
C LEU A 252 8.84 -11.39 12.15
N GLY A 253 10.07 -11.01 12.58
CA GLY A 253 11.13 -11.96 12.93
C GLY A 253 11.67 -12.76 11.73
N ARG A 254 11.39 -12.33 10.51
CA ARG A 254 11.90 -12.89 9.26
C ARG A 254 12.29 -11.79 8.28
N PRO A 255 13.24 -12.06 7.36
CA PRO A 255 13.58 -11.08 6.32
C PRO A 255 12.36 -10.70 5.47
N ALA A 256 12.37 -9.46 4.95
CA ALA A 256 11.42 -9.03 3.93
C ALA A 256 11.61 -9.85 2.65
N ARG A 257 10.52 -10.07 1.89
CA ARG A 257 10.53 -10.79 0.62
C ARG A 257 11.29 -9.99 -0.43
N GLN A 258 12.13 -10.67 -1.21
CA GLN A 258 12.86 -10.05 -2.30
C GLN A 258 11.96 -9.81 -3.51
N LEU A 259 12.22 -8.76 -4.30
CA LEU A 259 11.51 -8.52 -5.55
C LEU A 259 11.62 -9.72 -6.52
N ALA A 260 12.77 -10.40 -6.54
CA ALA A 260 12.97 -11.59 -7.37
C ALA A 260 12.05 -12.75 -6.99
N GLN A 261 11.80 -12.94 -5.67
CA GLN A 261 10.87 -13.97 -5.22
C GLN A 261 9.43 -13.63 -5.64
N TYR A 262 9.00 -12.38 -5.44
CA TYR A 262 7.71 -11.92 -5.93
C TYR A 262 7.57 -12.13 -7.44
N ALA A 263 8.57 -11.71 -8.23
CA ALA A 263 8.53 -11.81 -9.69
C ALA A 263 8.40 -13.26 -10.18
N GLN A 264 9.13 -14.20 -9.59
CA GLN A 264 9.00 -15.64 -9.89
C GLN A 264 7.60 -16.18 -9.58
N GLU A 265 7.03 -15.81 -8.42
CA GLU A 265 5.67 -16.22 -8.03
C GLU A 265 4.60 -15.61 -8.95
N ALA A 266 4.75 -14.35 -9.35
CA ALA A 266 3.86 -13.67 -10.29
C ALA A 266 3.92 -14.32 -11.68
N ALA A 267 5.11 -14.63 -12.19
CA ALA A 267 5.29 -15.35 -13.44
C ALA A 267 4.65 -16.75 -13.40
N ALA A 268 4.82 -17.48 -12.30
CA ALA A 268 4.19 -18.80 -12.11
C ALA A 268 2.66 -18.75 -12.11
N ARG A 269 2.07 -17.59 -11.71
CA ARG A 269 0.62 -17.35 -11.82
C ARG A 269 0.17 -16.90 -13.22
N GLY A 270 1.10 -16.73 -14.17
CA GLY A 270 0.79 -16.27 -15.52
C GLY A 270 0.47 -14.77 -15.63
N VAL A 271 0.96 -13.94 -14.72
CA VAL A 271 0.67 -12.50 -14.71
C VAL A 271 1.09 -11.82 -16.01
N TRP A 272 2.18 -12.27 -16.59
CA TRP A 272 2.78 -11.71 -17.83
C TRP A 272 2.77 -12.70 -19.01
N ALA A 273 1.91 -13.72 -18.96
CA ALA A 273 1.74 -14.68 -20.05
C ALA A 273 0.84 -14.13 -21.16
#